data_4867e17c704c4b3940458ef4a98e084c
#
_entry.id   4867e17c704c4b3940458ef4a98e084c
#
_cell.length_a   1.000
_cell.length_b   1.000
_cell.length_c   1.000
_cell.angle_alpha   90.00
_cell.angle_beta   90.00
_cell.angle_gamma   90.00
#
_symmetry.space_group_name_H-M   'P 1'
#
loop_
_entity.id
_entity.type
_entity.pdbx_description
1 polymer ?
#
loop_
_entity_poly.entity_id
_entity_poly.type
_entity_poly.pdbx_seq_one_letter_code
_entity_poly.pdbx_strand_id
1 'polypeptide(L)'
;LSAVATIGVYGWTLERFLDALDDADVGLLVDVRQRRGVRGREYSWANAQRLGRALADAGIGYSHHQELAPTTELRHIQYREDERVGVGKRSRAELAPEYRERYLHEILATADLDALVAELPADRA
;
A
#
# COMPACT_ATOMS: atom_id res chain seq x y z
N LEU A 1 -21.49 1.15 -2.96
CA LEU A 1 -20.28 1.49 -2.22
C LEU A 1 -19.21 0.45 -2.47
N SER A 2 -18.06 0.91 -2.89
CA SER A 2 -16.93 0.00 -3.10
C SER A 2 -16.39 -0.53 -1.78
N ALA A 3 -16.05 -1.79 -1.75
CA ALA A 3 -15.31 -2.35 -0.62
C ALA A 3 -13.83 -1.97 -0.77
N VAL A 4 -13.12 -1.85 0.35
CA VAL A 4 -11.69 -1.60 0.37
C VAL A 4 -11.01 -2.74 1.10
N ALA A 5 -9.97 -3.28 0.47
CA ALA A 5 -9.12 -4.31 1.06
C ALA A 5 -7.67 -3.83 1.04
N THR A 6 -6.84 -4.37 1.90
CA THR A 6 -5.41 -4.06 1.93
C THR A 6 -4.60 -5.28 1.58
N ILE A 7 -3.47 -5.06 0.91
CA ILE A 7 -2.53 -6.12 0.55
C ILE A 7 -1.11 -5.56 0.59
N GLY A 8 -0.17 -6.36 1.03
CA GLY A 8 1.26 -6.04 0.98
C GLY A 8 1.97 -6.86 -0.09
N VAL A 9 3.16 -6.43 -0.45
CA VAL A 9 3.96 -7.10 -1.49
C VAL A 9 4.69 -8.33 -0.97
N TYR A 10 5.23 -8.24 0.25
CA TYR A 10 6.10 -9.29 0.77
C TYR A 10 5.33 -10.57 1.09
N GLY A 11 5.95 -11.68 0.78
CA GLY A 11 5.33 -13.00 0.97
C GLY A 11 4.53 -13.50 -0.23
N TRP A 12 4.41 -12.71 -1.28
CA TRP A 12 3.68 -13.07 -2.49
C TRP A 12 4.62 -13.35 -3.67
N THR A 13 4.20 -14.25 -4.55
CA THR A 13 4.67 -14.26 -5.95
C THR A 13 3.70 -13.42 -6.77
N LEU A 14 4.10 -12.98 -7.96
CA LEU A 14 3.20 -12.22 -8.83
C LEU A 14 1.92 -13.00 -9.11
N GLU A 15 2.04 -14.28 -9.42
CA GLU A 15 0.89 -15.13 -9.73
C GLU A 15 -0.11 -15.17 -8.57
N ARG A 16 0.38 -15.43 -7.36
CA ARG A 16 -0.48 -15.46 -6.17
C ARG A 16 -1.08 -14.11 -5.83
N PHE A 17 -0.31 -13.05 -6.03
CA PHE A 17 -0.77 -11.69 -5.80
C PHE A 17 -1.94 -11.36 -6.73
N LEU A 18 -1.81 -11.67 -8.02
CA LEU A 18 -2.89 -11.45 -8.99
C LEU A 18 -4.11 -12.33 -8.69
N ASP A 19 -3.89 -13.57 -8.30
CA ASP A 19 -4.98 -14.47 -7.92
C ASP A 19 -5.76 -13.93 -6.71
N ALA A 20 -5.06 -13.39 -5.71
CA ALA A 20 -5.70 -12.80 -4.54
C ALA A 20 -6.55 -11.58 -4.92
N LEU A 21 -6.06 -10.74 -5.83
CA LEU A 21 -6.82 -9.60 -6.33
C LEU A 21 -8.06 -10.04 -7.10
N ASP A 22 -7.93 -11.06 -7.92
CA ASP A 22 -9.05 -11.62 -8.70
C ASP A 22 -10.09 -12.23 -7.77
N ASP A 23 -9.66 -13.03 -6.80
CA ASP A 23 -10.55 -13.66 -5.82
C ASP A 23 -11.34 -12.62 -5.00
N ALA A 24 -10.76 -11.47 -4.74
CA ALA A 24 -11.40 -10.36 -4.04
C ALA A 24 -12.18 -9.41 -4.96
N ASP A 25 -12.26 -9.72 -6.25
CA ASP A 25 -12.91 -8.90 -7.28
C ASP A 25 -12.41 -7.45 -7.31
N VAL A 26 -11.09 -7.28 -7.19
CA VAL A 26 -10.46 -5.96 -7.20
C VAL A 26 -10.46 -5.36 -8.60
N GLY A 27 -11.00 -4.16 -8.74
CA GLY A 27 -11.03 -3.42 -10.00
C GLY A 27 -9.94 -2.36 -10.11
N LEU A 28 -9.44 -1.88 -8.98
CA LEU A 28 -8.40 -0.85 -8.92
C LEU A 28 -7.42 -1.16 -7.80
N LEU A 29 -6.13 -1.20 -8.12
CA LEU A 29 -5.07 -1.23 -7.11
C LEU A 29 -4.57 0.18 -6.87
N VAL A 30 -4.72 0.67 -5.64
CA VAL A 30 -4.19 1.96 -5.20
C VAL A 30 -2.85 1.71 -4.53
N ASP A 31 -1.78 2.18 -5.15
CA ASP A 31 -0.41 2.03 -4.65
C ASP A 31 -0.03 3.26 -3.83
N VAL A 32 0.12 3.07 -2.54
CA VAL A 32 0.45 4.15 -1.60
C VAL A 32 1.92 4.14 -1.17
N ARG A 33 2.78 3.41 -1.87
CA ARG A 33 4.20 3.34 -1.52
C ARG A 33 4.90 4.65 -1.83
N GLN A 34 5.80 5.06 -0.93
CA GLN A 34 6.68 6.20 -1.18
C GLN A 34 7.66 5.89 -2.31
N ARG A 35 8.21 4.69 -2.29
CA ARG A 35 9.11 4.17 -3.32
C ARG A 35 8.53 2.89 -3.91
N ARG A 36 8.52 2.81 -5.22
CA ARG A 36 7.99 1.65 -5.94
C ARG A 36 9.08 0.72 -6.45
N GLY A 37 10.34 0.99 -6.13
CA GLY A 37 11.44 0.06 -6.31
C GLY A 37 11.50 -0.89 -5.12
N VAL A 38 11.65 -2.18 -5.36
CA VAL A 38 11.64 -3.20 -4.33
C VAL A 38 12.98 -3.95 -4.35
N ARG A 39 13.52 -4.19 -3.17
CA ARG A 39 14.74 -4.99 -3.01
C ARG A 39 14.39 -6.47 -3.05
N GLY A 40 15.31 -7.23 -3.63
CA GLY A 40 15.15 -8.66 -3.75
C GLY A 40 14.66 -9.05 -5.13
N ARG A 41 15.33 -10.04 -5.72
CA ARG A 41 15.04 -10.51 -7.06
C ARG A 41 13.65 -11.11 -7.15
N GLU A 42 13.22 -11.78 -6.09
CA GLU A 42 11.92 -12.42 -5.97
C GLU A 42 10.76 -11.44 -5.96
N TYR A 43 11.02 -10.17 -5.69
CA TYR A 43 10.00 -9.12 -5.67
C TYR A 43 10.13 -8.11 -6.82
N SER A 44 10.97 -8.40 -7.82
CA SER A 44 11.15 -7.48 -8.95
C SER A 44 9.87 -7.22 -9.71
N TRP A 45 8.91 -8.14 -9.65
CA TRP A 45 7.58 -7.98 -10.25
C TRP A 45 6.79 -6.81 -9.64
N ALA A 46 7.10 -6.41 -8.41
CA ALA A 46 6.41 -5.33 -7.70
C ALA A 46 6.97 -3.94 -8.02
N ASN A 47 8.02 -3.84 -8.84
CA ASN A 47 8.50 -2.56 -9.33
C ASN A 47 7.44 -1.90 -10.21
N ALA A 48 7.36 -0.57 -10.17
CA ALA A 48 6.28 0.22 -10.75
C ALA A 48 5.84 -0.21 -12.16
N GLN A 49 6.79 -0.31 -13.08
CA GLN A 49 6.47 -0.62 -14.48
C GLN A 49 6.00 -2.06 -14.67
N ARG A 50 6.65 -3.00 -14.01
CA ARG A 50 6.29 -4.42 -14.10
C ARG A 50 4.94 -4.69 -13.48
N LEU A 51 4.70 -4.14 -12.30
CA LEU A 51 3.41 -4.29 -11.62
C LEU A 51 2.29 -3.65 -12.42
N GLY A 52 2.47 -2.42 -12.90
CA GLY A 52 1.48 -1.74 -13.72
C GLY A 52 1.11 -2.52 -14.97
N ARG A 53 2.10 -3.10 -15.65
CA ARG A 53 1.88 -3.91 -16.85
C ARG A 53 1.13 -5.21 -16.52
N ALA A 54 1.52 -5.90 -15.45
CA ALA A 54 0.86 -7.13 -15.04
C ALA A 54 -0.60 -6.91 -14.65
N LEU A 55 -0.88 -5.80 -13.96
CA LEU A 55 -2.24 -5.41 -13.61
C LEU A 55 -3.08 -5.08 -14.84
N ALA A 56 -2.51 -4.33 -15.79
CA ALA A 56 -3.18 -4.00 -17.04
C ALA A 56 -3.54 -5.27 -17.82
N ASP A 57 -2.61 -6.22 -17.91
CA ASP A 57 -2.85 -7.51 -18.57
C ASP A 57 -3.95 -8.32 -17.87
N ALA A 58 -4.12 -8.14 -16.57
CA ALA A 58 -5.16 -8.79 -15.79
C ALA A 58 -6.49 -8.01 -15.76
N GLY A 59 -6.55 -6.86 -16.43
CA GLY A 59 -7.75 -6.02 -16.45
C GLY A 59 -7.99 -5.23 -15.17
N ILE A 60 -6.94 -4.99 -14.37
CA ILE A 60 -7.03 -4.26 -13.11
C ILE A 60 -6.42 -2.87 -13.29
N GLY A 61 -7.16 -1.83 -12.88
CA GLY A 61 -6.66 -0.47 -12.89
C GLY A 61 -5.53 -0.28 -11.87
N TYR A 62 -4.68 0.71 -12.11
CA TYR A 62 -3.55 1.04 -11.23
C TYR A 62 -3.46 2.55 -11.04
N SER A 63 -3.35 2.98 -9.79
CA SER A 63 -3.21 4.39 -9.44
C SER A 63 -2.15 4.54 -8.33
N HIS A 64 -1.20 5.45 -8.51
CA HIS A 64 -0.17 5.72 -7.51
C HIS A 64 -0.49 6.99 -6.73
N HIS A 65 -0.68 6.85 -5.44
CA HIS A 65 -0.96 7.95 -4.51
C HIS A 65 0.18 8.09 -3.50
N GLN A 66 1.31 8.61 -3.98
CA GLN A 66 2.51 8.81 -3.16
C GLN A 66 2.24 9.76 -1.98
N GLU A 67 1.32 10.68 -2.13
CA GLU A 67 0.92 11.62 -1.07
C GLU A 67 0.33 10.92 0.16
N LEU A 68 -0.11 9.68 0.03
CA LEU A 68 -0.60 8.88 1.15
C LEU A 68 0.50 8.08 1.84
N ALA A 69 1.70 8.06 1.27
CA ALA A 69 2.83 7.36 1.89
C ALA A 69 3.32 8.11 3.13
N PRO A 70 3.72 7.38 4.18
CA PRO A 70 4.37 8.03 5.31
C PRO A 70 5.72 8.61 4.89
N THR A 71 6.11 9.71 5.50
CA THR A 71 7.44 10.29 5.28
C THR A 71 8.51 9.38 5.89
N THR A 72 9.76 9.60 5.50
CA THR A 72 10.90 8.89 6.09
C THR A 72 10.97 9.13 7.59
N GLU A 73 10.70 10.38 8.02
CA GLU A 73 10.68 10.73 9.45
C GLU A 73 9.62 9.92 10.21
N LEU A 74 8.40 9.84 9.68
CA LEU A 74 7.34 9.05 10.30
C LEU A 74 7.71 7.58 10.40
N ARG A 75 8.31 7.01 9.35
CA ARG A 75 8.76 5.63 9.39
C ARG A 75 9.82 5.39 10.45
N HIS A 76 10.75 6.33 10.63
CA HIS A 76 11.77 6.23 11.68
C HIS A 76 11.18 6.28 13.08
N ILE A 77 10.12 7.06 13.30
CA ILE A 77 9.38 7.05 14.57
C ILE A 77 8.86 5.65 14.87
N GLN A 78 8.24 5.00 13.89
CA GLN A 78 7.74 3.65 14.04
C GLN A 78 8.87 2.65 14.30
N TYR A 79 9.98 2.76 13.57
CA TYR A 79 11.11 1.85 13.73
C TYR A 79 11.75 1.95 15.12
N ARG A 80 11.85 3.15 15.68
CA ARG A 80 12.33 3.36 17.05
C ARG A 80 11.40 2.69 18.07
N GLU A 81 10.10 2.80 17.86
CA GLU A 81 9.13 2.14 18.72
C GLU A 81 9.19 0.62 18.60
N ASP A 82 9.31 0.10 17.38
CA ASP A 82 9.49 -1.34 17.15
C ASP A 82 10.72 -1.88 17.89
N GLU A 83 11.83 -1.15 17.83
CA GLU A 83 13.05 -1.50 18.53
C GLU A 83 12.88 -1.43 20.04
N ARG A 84 12.20 -0.41 20.55
CA ARG A 84 11.94 -0.25 21.98
C ARG A 84 11.14 -1.42 22.56
N VAL A 85 10.13 -1.91 21.83
CA VAL A 85 9.28 -3.02 22.28
C VAL A 85 9.79 -4.39 21.83
N GLY A 86 10.84 -4.44 21.01
CA GLY A 86 11.48 -5.69 20.59
C GLY A 86 10.74 -6.44 19.50
N VAL A 87 9.97 -5.76 18.65
CA VAL A 87 9.28 -6.39 17.51
C VAL A 87 9.94 -6.05 16.20
N GLY A 88 9.83 -6.95 15.22
CA GLY A 88 10.25 -6.69 13.85
C GLY A 88 9.19 -5.91 13.06
N LYS A 89 9.60 -5.29 11.97
CA LYS A 89 8.72 -4.46 11.14
C LYS A 89 7.50 -5.21 10.58
N ARG A 90 7.62 -6.52 10.38
CA ARG A 90 6.56 -7.37 9.84
C ARG A 90 5.74 -8.09 10.91
N SER A 91 6.16 -8.00 12.16
CA SER A 91 5.51 -8.70 13.27
C SER A 91 4.84 -7.77 14.27
N ARG A 92 4.86 -6.46 14.01
CA ARG A 92 4.16 -5.52 14.89
C ARG A 92 2.64 -5.70 14.77
N ALA A 93 1.95 -5.59 15.90
CA ALA A 93 0.49 -5.66 15.95
C ALA A 93 -0.16 -4.27 15.87
N GLU A 94 0.53 -3.24 16.35
CA GLU A 94 0.00 -1.89 16.43
C GLU A 94 1.04 -0.86 15.98
N LEU A 95 0.56 0.25 15.44
CA LEU A 95 1.40 1.39 15.12
C LEU A 95 1.63 2.23 16.39
N ALA A 96 2.82 2.87 16.47
CA ALA A 96 3.14 3.78 17.56
C ALA A 96 2.11 4.92 17.61
N PRO A 97 1.66 5.33 18.81
CA PRO A 97 0.69 6.44 18.92
C PRO A 97 1.16 7.74 18.27
N GLU A 98 2.43 8.10 18.42
CA GLU A 98 3.00 9.28 17.77
C GLU A 98 2.96 9.20 16.26
N TYR A 99 3.28 8.02 15.70
CA TYR A 99 3.19 7.79 14.26
C TYR A 99 1.76 7.98 13.76
N ARG A 100 0.79 7.38 14.44
CA ARG A 100 -0.63 7.47 14.06
C ARG A 100 -1.13 8.91 14.09
N GLU A 101 -0.85 9.64 15.16
CA GLU A 101 -1.27 11.03 15.30
C GLU A 101 -0.67 11.92 14.22
N ARG A 102 0.63 11.81 13.99
CA ARG A 102 1.31 12.60 12.98
C ARG A 102 0.86 12.22 11.57
N TYR A 103 0.62 10.95 11.30
CA TYR A 103 0.09 10.53 10.00
C TYR A 103 -1.28 11.17 9.72
N LEU A 104 -2.16 11.17 10.70
CA LEU A 104 -3.47 11.82 10.57
C LEU A 104 -3.35 13.32 10.27
N HIS A 105 -2.46 14.03 10.96
CA HIS A 105 -2.32 15.47 10.82
C HIS A 105 -1.47 15.91 9.64
N GLU A 106 -0.43 15.16 9.31
CA GLU A 106 0.54 15.56 8.28
C GLU A 106 0.22 14.94 6.91
N ILE A 107 -0.40 13.78 6.86
CA ILE A 107 -0.69 13.06 5.62
C ILE A 107 -2.19 13.15 5.28
N LEU A 108 -3.04 12.56 6.10
CA LEU A 108 -4.47 12.47 5.78
C LEU A 108 -5.17 13.83 5.76
N ALA A 109 -4.84 14.73 6.66
CA ALA A 109 -5.46 16.05 6.71
C ALA A 109 -5.15 16.91 5.47
N THR A 110 -4.06 16.62 4.77
CA THR A 110 -3.63 17.36 3.56
C THR A 110 -3.94 16.63 2.26
N ALA A 111 -4.37 15.37 2.33
CA ALA A 111 -4.69 14.58 1.15
C ALA A 111 -6.08 14.90 0.63
N ASP A 112 -6.25 14.86 -0.69
CA ASP A 112 -7.57 14.98 -1.33
C ASP A 112 -8.23 13.60 -1.39
N LEU A 113 -8.87 13.22 -0.29
CA LEU A 113 -9.53 11.92 -0.18
C LEU A 113 -10.79 11.85 -1.04
N ASP A 114 -11.45 12.96 -1.31
CA ASP A 114 -12.62 12.99 -2.19
C ASP A 114 -12.22 12.64 -3.63
N ALA A 115 -11.08 13.16 -4.09
CA ALA A 115 -10.56 12.82 -5.40
C ALA A 115 -10.19 11.34 -5.49
N LEU A 116 -9.61 10.78 -4.43
CA LEU A 116 -9.31 9.34 -4.37
C LEU A 116 -10.58 8.51 -4.44
N VAL A 117 -11.58 8.86 -3.64
CA VAL A 117 -12.86 8.13 -3.64
C VAL A 117 -13.52 8.18 -5.00
N ALA A 118 -13.40 9.30 -5.73
CA ALA A 118 -13.96 9.44 -7.07
C ALA A 118 -13.32 8.49 -8.10
N GLU A 119 -12.09 8.01 -7.86
CA GLU A 119 -11.42 7.04 -8.73
C GLU A 119 -11.91 5.59 -8.50
N LEU A 120 -12.53 5.31 -7.35
CA LEU A 120 -12.87 3.94 -6.98
C LEU A 120 -13.98 3.39 -7.87
N PRO A 121 -13.87 2.11 -8.28
CA PRO A 121 -14.93 1.46 -9.05
C PRO A 121 -16.24 1.39 -8.26
N ALA A 122 -17.37 1.59 -8.93
CA ALA A 122 -18.67 1.61 -8.25
C ALA A 122 -19.08 0.25 -7.65
N ASP A 123 -18.73 -0.84 -8.33
CA ASP A 123 -19.22 -2.20 -8.04
C ASP A 123 -18.13 -3.18 -7.61
N ARG A 124 -16.90 -2.72 -7.50
CA ARG A 124 -15.72 -3.58 -7.26
C ARG A 124 -14.79 -2.92 -6.26
N ALA A 125 -13.96 -3.74 -5.66
CA ALA A 125 -12.92 -3.25 -4.77
C ALA A 125 -11.75 -2.61 -5.54
#